data_719a393a385295f58ceb7f0795ce696d
#
_entry.id   719a393a385295f58ceb7f0795ce696d
#
_cell.length_a   1.000
_cell.length_b   1.000
_cell.length_c   1.000
_cell.angle_alpha   90.00
_cell.angle_beta   90.00
_cell.angle_gamma   90.00
#
_symmetry.space_group_name_H-M   'P 1'
#
loop_
_entity.id
_entity.type
_entity.pdbx_description
1 polymer ?
#
loop_
_entity_poly.entity_id
_entity_poly.type
_entity_poly.pdbx_seq_one_letter_code
_entity_poly.pdbx_strand_id
1 'polypeptide(L)'
;MLKKHYFSVLAMTGALASAVLTGCVDDNYSLEDIDTTMKFQVNNLTLPLNLAPVKLADLVDLTSEECIDTINGEYVLIKEGEFTSDKMEIASIVAQPTADDQKNDEKVISPIVGEVAVPLSEYVRQFTYDYNDVDDYIVAIESGKVDVTLNLTIDVKHDNGQAIPGQFRNLKITLPSGFYGNVEAGSFSQVIDEKSNHLVSIPSVSSDSNGRLSLNFHVNEFNFAASGAVLEDHNFSLVATLGILSGDFYATNTMDGKGKITTEMGVTELQVNSITGTIFYDVEDLKVNEDIMLNDLPDVLTDKRTQISLRNPQLYLSIINPLGSIGLTASSGFDLKQVRPAGEEIVEAYLANRLHIAGVETPQTYCLLPHPDQLKALNPNYPNAELYEFTNFGNIIYGDGLPEALKVDFSKPMIDQQRVVDFPLGVDLGQIRGDYTLFAPL
;
A
#
# COMPACT_ATOMS: atom_id res chain seq x y z
N MET A 1 42.07 -1.94 36.56
CA MET A 1 41.49 -2.35 37.86
C MET A 1 41.12 -3.83 37.91
N LEU A 2 40.97 -4.53 36.80
CA LEU A 2 40.63 -5.97 36.73
C LEU A 2 41.63 -6.93 37.42
N LYS A 3 42.92 -6.62 37.46
CA LYS A 3 43.93 -7.50 38.06
C LYS A 3 43.78 -7.75 39.58
N LYS A 4 42.99 -6.95 40.27
CA LYS A 4 42.81 -7.09 41.74
C LYS A 4 41.73 -8.09 42.15
N HIS A 5 40.70 -8.27 41.35
CA HIS A 5 39.58 -9.18 41.69
C HIS A 5 39.88 -10.63 41.31
N TYR A 6 40.59 -10.88 40.19
CA TYR A 6 41.05 -12.24 39.85
C TYR A 6 41.97 -12.82 40.92
N PHE A 7 42.79 -11.99 41.58
CA PHE A 7 43.67 -12.46 42.63
C PHE A 7 42.90 -12.87 43.92
N SER A 8 41.76 -12.23 44.20
CA SER A 8 40.98 -12.62 45.37
C SER A 8 40.17 -13.89 45.18
N VAL A 9 39.61 -14.13 43.98
CA VAL A 9 38.88 -15.38 43.66
C VAL A 9 39.87 -16.54 43.56
N LEU A 10 41.00 -16.37 42.89
CA LEU A 10 42.06 -17.40 42.81
C LEU A 10 42.69 -17.68 44.17
N ALA A 11 42.81 -16.65 45.05
CA ALA A 11 43.32 -16.83 46.41
C ALA A 11 42.31 -17.56 47.32
N MET A 12 41.00 -17.36 47.14
CA MET A 12 39.98 -18.11 47.88
C MET A 12 39.89 -19.59 47.44
N THR A 13 39.98 -19.88 46.15
CA THR A 13 40.03 -21.26 45.67
C THR A 13 41.33 -21.96 46.04
N GLY A 14 42.44 -21.24 46.04
CA GLY A 14 43.74 -21.77 46.52
C GLY A 14 43.76 -22.02 48.06
N ALA A 15 43.11 -21.18 48.86
CA ALA A 15 43.03 -21.35 50.33
C ALA A 15 42.11 -22.51 50.73
N LEU A 16 41.02 -22.78 49.97
CA LEU A 16 40.19 -23.97 50.20
C LEU A 16 40.89 -25.25 49.78
N ALA A 17 41.66 -25.23 48.69
CA ALA A 17 42.43 -26.40 48.27
C ALA A 17 43.58 -26.74 49.23
N SER A 18 44.21 -25.72 49.86
CA SER A 18 45.29 -25.97 50.81
C SER A 18 44.82 -26.41 52.21
N ALA A 19 43.56 -26.11 52.61
CA ALA A 19 43.03 -26.60 53.88
C ALA A 19 42.61 -28.08 53.86
N VAL A 20 42.47 -28.69 52.68
CA VAL A 20 42.06 -30.10 52.53
C VAL A 20 43.29 -31.04 52.39
N LEU A 21 44.50 -30.49 52.14
CA LEU A 21 45.68 -31.26 51.87
C LEU A 21 46.59 -31.49 53.08
N THR A 22 46.23 -31.04 54.29
CA THR A 22 47.03 -31.24 55.50
C THR A 22 46.60 -32.43 56.35
N GLY A 23 45.83 -33.36 55.81
CA GLY A 23 45.44 -34.57 56.49
C GLY A 23 46.09 -35.81 55.88
N CYS A 24 47.13 -36.33 56.56
CA CYS A 24 47.75 -37.66 56.42
C CYS A 24 48.41 -37.97 55.06
N VAL A 25 49.69 -37.77 54.96
CA VAL A 25 50.53 -38.47 53.95
C VAL A 25 50.80 -39.87 54.49
N ASP A 26 50.16 -40.87 53.93
CA ASP A 26 50.54 -42.28 54.07
C ASP A 26 51.28 -42.65 52.77
N ASP A 27 52.56 -43.04 52.90
CA ASP A 27 53.53 -43.24 51.80
C ASP A 27 53.25 -44.50 50.94
N ASN A 28 52.05 -45.11 51.06
CA ASN A 28 51.68 -46.36 50.40
C ASN A 28 50.66 -46.20 49.22
N TYR A 29 50.38 -45.01 48.77
CA TYR A 29 49.46 -44.83 47.62
C TYR A 29 50.21 -44.60 46.31
N SER A 30 50.06 -45.53 45.38
CA SER A 30 50.45 -45.37 43.98
C SER A 30 49.52 -44.31 43.31
N LEU A 31 50.11 -43.26 42.74
CA LEU A 31 49.36 -42.19 42.08
C LEU A 31 48.86 -42.58 40.67
N GLU A 32 49.11 -43.86 40.24
CA GLU A 32 48.74 -44.31 38.89
C GLU A 32 47.27 -44.73 38.75
N ASP A 33 46.53 -44.90 39.86
CA ASP A 33 45.11 -45.35 39.84
C ASP A 33 44.15 -44.32 40.48
N ILE A 34 44.46 -43.05 40.42
CA ILE A 34 43.55 -42.03 40.95
C ILE A 34 42.49 -41.74 39.88
N ASP A 35 41.27 -42.25 40.10
CA ASP A 35 40.09 -41.79 39.37
C ASP A 35 39.85 -40.28 39.68
N THR A 36 40.17 -39.46 38.69
CA THR A 36 40.04 -38.00 38.77
C THR A 36 38.56 -37.55 38.68
N THR A 37 37.60 -38.44 38.59
CA THR A 37 36.19 -38.13 38.74
C THR A 37 35.82 -37.98 40.21
N MET A 38 36.15 -36.82 40.80
CA MET A 38 35.66 -36.49 42.14
C MET A 38 34.16 -36.16 42.10
N LYS A 39 33.32 -37.11 42.48
CA LYS A 39 31.91 -36.83 42.86
C LYS A 39 31.89 -36.29 44.27
N PHE A 40 31.82 -34.98 44.44
CA PHE A 40 31.51 -34.39 45.73
C PHE A 40 30.01 -34.58 46.02
N GLN A 41 29.66 -35.53 46.83
CA GLN A 41 28.33 -35.61 47.44
C GLN A 41 28.35 -34.94 48.80
N VAL A 42 28.04 -33.67 48.84
CA VAL A 42 27.94 -32.92 50.11
C VAL A 42 26.52 -33.04 50.62
N ASN A 43 26.31 -34.00 51.51
CA ASN A 43 25.06 -34.09 52.25
C ASN A 43 25.08 -33.05 53.39
N ASN A 44 24.21 -32.03 53.33
CA ASN A 44 24.02 -30.99 54.33
C ASN A 44 25.11 -29.88 54.40
N LEU A 45 25.62 -29.40 53.28
CA LEU A 45 26.33 -28.13 53.25
C LEU A 45 25.29 -26.99 53.25
N THR A 46 24.97 -26.45 54.42
CA THR A 46 24.22 -25.19 54.57
C THR A 46 25.20 -24.04 54.47
N LEU A 47 25.55 -23.64 53.27
CA LEU A 47 26.22 -22.38 53.05
C LEU A 47 25.14 -21.30 53.08
N PRO A 48 25.34 -20.21 53.87
CA PRO A 48 24.49 -19.02 53.73
C PRO A 48 24.92 -18.30 52.46
N LEU A 49 24.51 -18.87 51.30
CA LEU A 49 24.74 -18.30 49.99
C LEU A 49 23.73 -17.18 49.73
N ASN A 50 23.94 -16.07 50.40
CA ASN A 50 23.36 -14.79 49.96
C ASN A 50 24.27 -14.25 48.86
N LEU A 51 24.49 -15.06 47.80
CA LEU A 51 25.18 -14.60 46.64
C LEU A 51 24.20 -13.71 45.89
N ALA A 52 24.48 -12.44 45.78
CA ALA A 52 23.84 -11.59 44.79
C ALA A 52 24.02 -12.27 43.44
N PRO A 53 22.98 -12.29 42.56
CA PRO A 53 23.13 -12.84 41.24
C PRO A 53 24.30 -12.16 40.54
N VAL A 54 25.24 -12.96 40.05
CA VAL A 54 26.40 -12.45 39.29
C VAL A 54 25.87 -12.12 37.91
N LYS A 55 25.95 -10.87 37.51
CA LYS A 55 25.57 -10.43 36.18
C LYS A 55 26.73 -10.66 35.19
N LEU A 56 26.40 -10.84 33.90
CA LEU A 56 27.40 -10.96 32.83
C LEU A 56 28.34 -9.73 32.84
N ALA A 57 27.83 -8.54 33.10
CA ALA A 57 28.59 -7.31 33.18
C ALA A 57 29.61 -7.28 34.35
N ASP A 58 29.46 -8.15 35.37
CA ASP A 58 30.42 -8.30 36.46
C ASP A 58 31.61 -9.22 36.08
N LEU A 59 31.44 -10.03 35.04
CA LEU A 59 32.40 -11.04 34.59
C LEU A 59 33.20 -10.63 33.35
N VAL A 60 32.54 -9.97 32.42
CA VAL A 60 33.10 -9.60 31.10
C VAL A 60 32.79 -8.14 30.82
N ASP A 61 33.77 -7.39 30.33
CA ASP A 61 33.57 -6.02 29.86
C ASP A 61 33.31 -6.02 28.36
N LEU A 62 32.05 -5.82 27.97
CA LEU A 62 31.60 -5.74 26.57
C LEU A 62 31.26 -4.30 26.17
N THR A 63 31.58 -3.30 26.99
CA THR A 63 31.23 -1.89 26.73
C THR A 63 32.01 -1.25 25.58
N SER A 64 33.01 -1.94 25.05
CA SER A 64 33.78 -1.49 23.88
C SER A 64 33.14 -1.91 22.52
N GLU A 65 32.10 -2.72 22.58
CA GLU A 65 31.44 -3.24 21.38
C GLU A 65 30.30 -2.32 20.95
N GLU A 66 30.31 -1.90 19.70
CA GLU A 66 29.34 -0.91 19.16
C GLU A 66 27.87 -1.37 19.24
N CYS A 67 27.62 -2.68 19.22
CA CYS A 67 26.28 -3.26 19.25
C CYS A 67 25.79 -3.69 20.64
N ILE A 68 26.58 -3.45 21.69
CA ILE A 68 26.22 -3.82 23.05
C ILE A 68 26.23 -2.59 23.98
N ASP A 69 25.11 -2.32 24.61
CA ASP A 69 24.95 -1.25 25.58
C ASP A 69 24.72 -1.84 27.00
N THR A 70 24.92 -1.02 28.00
CA THR A 70 24.67 -1.39 29.42
C THR A 70 23.49 -0.59 29.95
N ILE A 71 22.36 -1.24 30.13
CA ILE A 71 21.13 -0.63 30.63
C ILE A 71 20.78 -1.24 31.97
N ASN A 72 20.70 -0.41 33.03
CA ASN A 72 20.43 -0.85 34.40
C ASN A 72 21.40 -1.93 34.91
N GLY A 73 22.65 -1.96 34.42
CA GLY A 73 23.65 -2.94 34.76
C GLY A 73 23.46 -4.32 34.13
N GLU A 74 22.70 -4.41 33.07
CA GLU A 74 22.55 -5.59 32.21
C GLU A 74 23.02 -5.25 30.80
N TYR A 75 23.70 -6.17 30.14
CA TYR A 75 24.07 -6.01 28.74
C TYR A 75 22.84 -6.20 27.82
N VAL A 76 22.75 -5.34 26.85
CA VAL A 76 21.68 -5.37 25.86
C VAL A 76 22.30 -5.33 24.48
N LEU A 77 22.01 -6.32 23.66
CA LEU A 77 22.32 -6.32 22.25
C LEU A 77 21.35 -5.40 21.51
N ILE A 78 21.90 -4.44 20.76
CA ILE A 78 21.12 -3.51 19.93
C ILE A 78 21.59 -3.66 18.49
N LYS A 79 20.68 -3.95 17.58
CA LYS A 79 20.92 -4.00 16.14
C LYS A 79 19.82 -3.25 15.41
N GLU A 80 20.21 -2.46 14.43
CA GLU A 80 19.31 -1.61 13.67
C GLU A 80 19.41 -1.92 12.17
N GLY A 81 18.36 -1.65 11.44
CA GLY A 81 18.34 -1.77 9.98
C GLY A 81 17.11 -1.12 9.39
N GLU A 82 17.04 -1.11 8.07
CA GLU A 82 15.99 -0.46 7.29
C GLU A 82 15.32 -1.44 6.33
N PHE A 83 14.08 -1.15 5.98
CA PHE A 83 13.34 -1.89 4.97
C PHE A 83 12.48 -0.95 4.12
N THR A 84 12.18 -1.38 2.90
CA THR A 84 11.35 -0.61 1.96
C THR A 84 10.61 -1.54 1.01
N SER A 85 9.39 -1.15 0.59
CA SER A 85 8.69 -1.81 -0.52
C SER A 85 9.20 -1.31 -1.86
N ASP A 86 8.81 -1.96 -2.94
CA ASP A 86 8.87 -1.36 -4.25
C ASP A 86 7.91 -0.16 -4.33
N LYS A 87 8.10 0.68 -5.32
CA LYS A 87 7.20 1.81 -5.57
C LYS A 87 5.85 1.29 -6.03
N MET A 88 4.81 1.88 -5.47
CA MET A 88 3.45 1.62 -5.89
C MET A 88 3.02 2.70 -6.88
N GLU A 89 2.92 2.33 -8.14
CA GLU A 89 2.42 3.17 -9.21
C GLU A 89 1.01 2.70 -9.57
N ILE A 90 0.09 3.64 -9.59
CA ILE A 90 -1.28 3.39 -10.01
C ILE A 90 -1.41 3.81 -11.47
N ALA A 91 -1.68 2.85 -12.34
CA ALA A 91 -1.85 3.14 -13.76
C ALA A 91 -3.06 4.05 -14.01
N SER A 92 -2.99 4.82 -15.08
CA SER A 92 -4.13 5.61 -15.55
C SER A 92 -5.02 4.77 -16.44
N ILE A 93 -6.34 4.94 -16.33
CA ILE A 93 -7.30 4.35 -17.28
C ILE A 93 -7.63 5.41 -18.33
N VAL A 94 -7.18 5.20 -19.55
CA VAL A 94 -7.45 6.09 -20.69
C VAL A 94 -8.00 5.27 -21.85
N ALA A 95 -9.31 5.34 -22.07
CA ALA A 95 -9.98 4.59 -23.12
C ALA A 95 -10.26 5.48 -24.34
N GLN A 96 -9.86 5.01 -25.52
CA GLN A 96 -10.17 5.67 -26.78
C GLN A 96 -11.57 5.30 -27.25
N PRO A 97 -12.37 6.27 -27.74
CA PRO A 97 -13.69 5.97 -28.25
C PRO A 97 -13.61 5.23 -29.57
N THR A 98 -14.38 4.16 -29.68
CA THR A 98 -14.68 3.51 -30.96
C THR A 98 -16.13 3.82 -31.31
N ALA A 99 -16.36 4.56 -32.35
CA ALA A 99 -17.71 4.87 -32.82
C ALA A 99 -18.08 3.97 -33.99
N ASP A 100 -19.25 3.34 -33.92
CA ASP A 100 -19.86 2.66 -35.06
C ASP A 100 -20.25 3.70 -36.10
N ASP A 101 -19.59 3.63 -37.26
CA ASP A 101 -19.88 4.45 -38.45
C ASP A 101 -20.13 5.95 -38.17
N GLN A 102 -19.06 6.75 -38.18
CA GLN A 102 -19.14 8.23 -38.16
C GLN A 102 -19.77 8.77 -39.43
N LYS A 103 -20.94 8.30 -39.80
CA LYS A 103 -21.69 8.88 -40.92
C LYS A 103 -22.40 10.12 -40.44
N ASN A 104 -21.97 11.25 -40.95
CA ASN A 104 -22.71 12.49 -40.87
C ASN A 104 -24.09 12.28 -41.44
N ASP A 105 -25.13 12.70 -40.71
CA ASP A 105 -26.49 12.73 -41.30
C ASP A 105 -26.65 14.02 -42.09
N GLU A 106 -27.06 13.88 -43.35
CA GLU A 106 -27.33 15.04 -44.19
C GLU A 106 -28.81 15.06 -44.60
N LYS A 107 -29.48 16.14 -44.26
CA LYS A 107 -30.85 16.39 -44.68
C LYS A 107 -30.89 17.58 -45.65
N VAL A 108 -31.35 17.32 -46.89
CA VAL A 108 -31.60 18.37 -47.87
C VAL A 108 -32.85 19.16 -47.50
N ILE A 109 -32.77 20.47 -47.52
CA ILE A 109 -33.88 21.40 -47.26
C ILE A 109 -34.24 22.19 -48.51
N SER A 110 -35.53 22.34 -48.70
CA SER A 110 -36.09 23.17 -49.79
C SER A 110 -35.98 24.66 -49.43
N PRO A 111 -36.15 25.58 -50.41
CA PRO A 111 -36.24 27.00 -50.13
C PRO A 111 -37.25 27.32 -49.03
N ILE A 112 -36.90 28.22 -48.13
CA ILE A 112 -37.74 28.64 -46.96
C ILE A 112 -38.21 30.07 -47.20
N VAL A 113 -39.47 30.27 -47.23
CA VAL A 113 -40.09 31.60 -47.30
C VAL A 113 -40.89 31.86 -46.04
N GLY A 114 -40.44 32.82 -45.23
CA GLY A 114 -41.07 33.14 -43.94
C GLY A 114 -40.63 32.19 -42.80
N GLU A 115 -41.30 32.27 -41.67
CA GLU A 115 -41.03 31.50 -40.49
C GLU A 115 -41.64 30.07 -40.60
N VAL A 116 -40.90 29.18 -41.26
CA VAL A 116 -41.31 27.79 -41.48
C VAL A 116 -40.43 26.85 -40.70
N ALA A 117 -41.03 25.92 -39.98
CA ALA A 117 -40.33 24.87 -39.27
C ALA A 117 -39.75 23.86 -40.25
N VAL A 118 -38.48 23.58 -40.13
CA VAL A 118 -37.79 22.45 -40.78
C VAL A 118 -37.47 21.43 -39.70
N PRO A 119 -38.21 20.29 -39.65
CA PRO A 119 -37.95 19.27 -38.65
C PRO A 119 -36.57 18.65 -38.87
N LEU A 120 -35.81 18.46 -37.78
CA LEU A 120 -34.54 17.73 -37.80
C LEU A 120 -34.80 16.22 -38.01
N SER A 121 -33.85 15.54 -38.64
CA SER A 121 -33.83 14.07 -38.63
C SER A 121 -33.42 13.58 -37.26
N GLU A 122 -33.90 12.41 -36.86
CA GLU A 122 -33.34 11.70 -35.73
C GLU A 122 -31.90 11.29 -36.06
N TYR A 123 -31.00 11.64 -35.16
CA TYR A 123 -29.58 11.32 -35.25
C TYR A 123 -29.09 10.81 -33.89
N VAL A 124 -29.07 9.49 -33.73
CA VAL A 124 -28.62 8.82 -32.52
C VAL A 124 -27.50 7.87 -32.89
N ARG A 125 -26.38 7.96 -32.18
CA ARG A 125 -25.20 7.14 -32.43
C ARG A 125 -24.72 6.50 -31.13
N GLN A 126 -24.17 5.28 -31.26
CA GLN A 126 -23.48 4.57 -30.23
C GLN A 126 -21.98 4.76 -30.41
N PHE A 127 -21.28 4.74 -29.29
CA PHE A 127 -19.84 4.68 -29.20
C PHE A 127 -19.45 3.80 -28.02
N THR A 128 -18.27 3.22 -28.08
CA THR A 128 -17.76 2.31 -27.06
C THR A 128 -16.44 2.82 -26.56
N TYR A 129 -16.24 2.76 -25.25
CA TYR A 129 -14.94 2.87 -24.62
C TYR A 129 -14.52 1.49 -24.15
N ASP A 130 -13.37 1.02 -24.63
CA ASP A 130 -12.77 -0.23 -24.19
C ASP A 130 -11.35 0.03 -23.68
N TYR A 131 -11.02 -0.58 -22.56
CA TYR A 131 -9.69 -0.55 -21.97
C TYR A 131 -9.36 -1.91 -21.37
N ASN A 132 -8.28 -2.55 -21.84
CA ASN A 132 -8.00 -3.97 -21.59
C ASN A 132 -6.84 -4.21 -20.61
N ASP A 133 -6.47 -3.22 -19.85
CA ASP A 133 -5.28 -3.29 -18.98
C ASP A 133 -5.56 -2.61 -17.63
N VAL A 134 -6.77 -2.84 -17.09
CA VAL A 134 -7.11 -2.37 -15.74
C VAL A 134 -6.32 -3.19 -14.73
N ASP A 135 -5.64 -2.51 -13.84
CA ASP A 135 -4.81 -3.15 -12.82
C ASP A 135 -5.58 -4.15 -11.95
N ASP A 136 -4.93 -5.29 -11.65
CA ASP A 136 -5.47 -6.40 -10.87
C ASP A 136 -5.98 -6.00 -9.49
N TYR A 137 -5.43 -4.93 -8.91
CA TYR A 137 -5.85 -4.44 -7.60
C TYR A 137 -7.22 -3.76 -7.60
N ILE A 138 -7.77 -3.37 -8.76
CA ILE A 138 -9.11 -2.79 -8.89
C ILE A 138 -10.15 -3.92 -8.98
N VAL A 139 -10.77 -4.23 -7.86
CA VAL A 139 -11.76 -5.33 -7.76
C VAL A 139 -13.12 -4.91 -8.29
N ALA A 140 -13.54 -3.67 -8.00
CA ALA A 140 -14.82 -3.14 -8.44
C ALA A 140 -14.80 -1.60 -8.52
N ILE A 141 -15.52 -1.06 -9.50
CA ILE A 141 -15.73 0.37 -9.67
C ILE A 141 -17.21 0.68 -9.43
N GLU A 142 -17.51 1.63 -8.54
CA GLU A 142 -18.87 2.15 -8.30
C GLU A 142 -19.11 3.42 -9.11
N SER A 143 -18.16 4.34 -9.08
CA SER A 143 -18.15 5.59 -9.83
C SER A 143 -16.73 6.07 -10.10
N GLY A 144 -16.57 7.04 -10.98
CA GLY A 144 -15.28 7.65 -11.27
C GLY A 144 -15.39 9.12 -11.63
N LYS A 145 -14.38 9.91 -11.25
CA LYS A 145 -14.17 11.24 -11.80
C LYS A 145 -13.44 11.13 -13.11
N VAL A 146 -13.98 11.77 -14.13
CA VAL A 146 -13.51 11.64 -15.51
C VAL A 146 -13.37 13.01 -16.16
N ASP A 147 -12.62 13.04 -17.25
CA ASP A 147 -12.60 14.19 -18.16
C ASP A 147 -12.96 13.68 -19.57
N VAL A 148 -14.18 13.98 -19.99
CA VAL A 148 -14.73 13.60 -21.29
C VAL A 148 -15.55 14.75 -21.83
N THR A 149 -15.38 15.06 -23.10
CA THR A 149 -16.27 15.98 -23.82
C THR A 149 -16.98 15.26 -24.94
N LEU A 150 -18.30 15.23 -24.86
CA LEU A 150 -19.16 14.74 -25.93
C LEU A 150 -19.74 15.95 -26.65
N ASN A 151 -19.63 15.96 -27.97
CA ASN A 151 -20.04 17.07 -28.81
C ASN A 151 -21.07 16.64 -29.86
N LEU A 152 -22.15 17.41 -30.04
CA LEU A 152 -23.08 17.32 -31.15
C LEU A 152 -23.06 18.65 -31.90
N THR A 153 -22.76 18.61 -33.17
CA THR A 153 -22.76 19.80 -34.05
C THR A 153 -23.84 19.69 -35.10
N ILE A 154 -24.62 20.76 -35.25
CA ILE A 154 -25.59 20.89 -36.33
C ILE A 154 -25.18 22.07 -37.15
N ASP A 155 -24.84 21.82 -38.43
CA ASP A 155 -24.52 22.84 -39.44
C ASP A 155 -25.67 23.02 -40.41
N VAL A 156 -26.06 24.26 -40.67
CA VAL A 156 -27.07 24.58 -41.67
C VAL A 156 -26.46 25.51 -42.72
N LYS A 157 -26.33 25.01 -43.96
CA LYS A 157 -25.67 25.69 -45.07
C LYS A 157 -26.44 25.58 -46.38
N HIS A 158 -26.31 26.58 -47.24
CA HIS A 158 -26.71 26.46 -48.66
C HIS A 158 -25.83 25.47 -49.39
N ASP A 159 -26.29 24.96 -50.54
CA ASP A 159 -25.52 24.08 -51.42
C ASP A 159 -24.18 24.69 -51.87
N ASN A 160 -24.08 26.02 -51.91
CA ASN A 160 -22.85 26.76 -52.22
C ASN A 160 -21.93 26.93 -51.00
N GLY A 161 -22.28 26.36 -49.81
CA GLY A 161 -21.50 26.44 -48.58
C GLY A 161 -21.76 27.68 -47.74
N GLN A 162 -22.59 28.62 -48.15
CA GLN A 162 -22.94 29.81 -47.37
C GLN A 162 -23.81 29.41 -46.18
N ALA A 163 -23.51 30.01 -45.04
CA ALA A 163 -24.20 29.76 -43.74
C ALA A 163 -25.69 30.20 -43.83
N ILE A 164 -26.53 29.44 -43.17
CA ILE A 164 -27.95 29.77 -42.93
C ILE A 164 -28.18 29.91 -41.43
N PRO A 165 -28.00 31.12 -40.84
CA PRO A 165 -28.26 31.34 -39.44
C PRO A 165 -29.75 31.13 -39.13
N GLY A 166 -30.05 30.62 -37.94
CA GLY A 166 -31.41 30.38 -37.53
C GLY A 166 -31.53 30.05 -36.04
N GLN A 167 -32.73 29.62 -35.70
CA GLN A 167 -33.08 29.20 -34.37
C GLN A 167 -33.54 27.76 -34.34
N PHE A 168 -32.97 27.00 -33.46
CA PHE A 168 -33.43 25.64 -33.17
C PHE A 168 -34.44 25.67 -32.03
N ARG A 169 -35.58 25.05 -32.18
CA ARG A 169 -36.64 24.97 -31.19
C ARG A 169 -37.04 23.53 -30.91
N ASN A 170 -37.52 23.28 -29.68
CA ASN A 170 -38.01 21.96 -29.25
C ASN A 170 -36.96 20.84 -29.40
N LEU A 171 -35.68 21.16 -29.25
CA LEU A 171 -34.64 20.13 -29.35
C LEU A 171 -34.78 19.14 -28.20
N LYS A 172 -34.80 17.86 -28.53
CA LYS A 172 -34.70 16.74 -27.57
C LYS A 172 -33.45 15.96 -27.87
N ILE A 173 -32.61 15.83 -26.87
CA ILE A 173 -31.29 15.22 -26.99
C ILE A 173 -31.20 14.10 -25.97
N THR A 174 -30.75 12.94 -26.37
CA THR A 174 -30.43 11.83 -25.49
C THR A 174 -28.94 11.88 -25.15
N LEU A 175 -28.63 11.78 -23.86
CA LEU A 175 -27.28 11.71 -23.32
C LEU A 175 -26.99 10.29 -22.83
N PRO A 176 -25.71 9.90 -22.71
CA PRO A 176 -25.34 8.63 -22.12
C PRO A 176 -25.84 8.49 -20.69
N SER A 177 -26.45 7.37 -20.37
CA SER A 177 -26.83 7.04 -18.99
C SER A 177 -25.61 6.97 -18.09
N GLY A 178 -25.77 7.40 -16.82
CA GLY A 178 -24.69 7.33 -15.82
C GLY A 178 -23.57 8.32 -16.03
N PHE A 179 -23.61 9.19 -17.06
CA PHE A 179 -22.65 10.29 -17.22
C PHE A 179 -23.24 11.57 -16.62
N TYR A 180 -22.46 12.24 -15.77
CA TYR A 180 -22.86 13.46 -15.06
C TYR A 180 -21.91 14.59 -15.40
N GLY A 181 -22.46 15.80 -15.46
CA GLY A 181 -21.68 16.97 -15.85
C GLY A 181 -22.53 18.12 -16.32
N ASN A 182 -22.00 18.96 -17.22
CA ASN A 182 -22.66 20.16 -17.70
C ASN A 182 -22.89 20.11 -19.21
N VAL A 183 -24.13 20.31 -19.62
CA VAL A 183 -24.53 20.44 -21.03
C VAL A 183 -24.65 21.92 -21.37
N GLU A 184 -23.99 22.33 -22.45
CA GLU A 184 -24.00 23.70 -22.96
C GLU A 184 -24.34 23.72 -24.45
N ALA A 185 -25.22 24.67 -24.83
CA ALA A 185 -25.53 24.92 -26.24
C ALA A 185 -25.91 26.39 -26.43
N GLY A 186 -25.01 27.18 -27.00
CA GLY A 186 -25.22 28.64 -27.10
C GLY A 186 -25.47 29.30 -25.74
N SER A 187 -26.69 29.84 -25.54
CA SER A 187 -27.10 30.45 -24.26
C SER A 187 -27.76 29.45 -23.28
N PHE A 188 -27.93 28.20 -23.70
CA PHE A 188 -28.50 27.15 -22.86
C PHE A 188 -27.40 26.46 -22.04
N SER A 189 -27.67 26.23 -20.75
CA SER A 189 -26.84 25.40 -19.89
C SER A 189 -27.70 24.61 -18.91
N GLN A 190 -27.35 23.36 -18.67
CA GLN A 190 -28.05 22.48 -17.74
C GLN A 190 -27.05 21.51 -17.10
N VAL A 191 -27.13 21.36 -15.78
CA VAL A 191 -26.38 20.33 -15.04
C VAL A 191 -27.15 19.02 -15.12
N ILE A 192 -26.45 17.95 -15.40
CA ILE A 192 -26.92 16.56 -15.39
C ILE A 192 -26.29 15.84 -14.20
N ASP A 193 -27.11 15.34 -13.31
CA ASP A 193 -26.75 14.63 -12.08
C ASP A 193 -27.53 13.30 -11.97
N GLU A 194 -27.34 12.56 -10.88
CA GLU A 194 -28.02 11.27 -10.63
C GLU A 194 -29.56 11.36 -10.67
N LYS A 195 -30.14 12.52 -10.41
CA LYS A 195 -31.58 12.73 -10.40
C LYS A 195 -32.12 13.21 -11.74
N SER A 196 -31.21 13.54 -12.64
CA SER A 196 -31.54 14.06 -13.96
C SER A 196 -31.97 12.94 -14.88
N ASN A 197 -33.01 13.20 -15.66
CA ASN A 197 -33.30 12.39 -16.81
C ASN A 197 -32.27 12.72 -17.91
N HIS A 198 -31.55 11.70 -18.43
CA HIS A 198 -30.59 11.88 -19.52
C HIS A 198 -31.21 12.32 -20.86
N LEU A 199 -32.44 12.78 -20.81
CA LEU A 199 -33.15 13.43 -21.90
C LEU A 199 -33.19 14.94 -21.70
N VAL A 200 -32.35 15.67 -22.43
CA VAL A 200 -32.28 17.14 -22.39
C VAL A 200 -33.31 17.73 -23.36
N SER A 201 -34.06 18.71 -22.90
CA SER A 201 -35.01 19.46 -23.71
C SER A 201 -34.61 20.91 -23.78
N ILE A 202 -34.27 21.41 -24.97
CA ILE A 202 -33.90 22.80 -25.22
C ILE A 202 -35.10 23.49 -25.93
N PRO A 203 -35.83 24.38 -25.25
CA PRO A 203 -36.99 25.02 -25.84
C PRO A 203 -36.64 25.87 -27.05
N SER A 204 -35.53 26.60 -26.98
CA SER A 204 -35.05 27.45 -28.05
C SER A 204 -33.60 27.83 -27.88
N VAL A 205 -32.81 27.78 -28.95
CA VAL A 205 -31.42 28.22 -29.01
C VAL A 205 -31.08 28.71 -30.40
N SER A 206 -30.28 29.76 -30.55
CA SER A 206 -29.85 30.27 -31.87
C SER A 206 -28.55 29.60 -32.32
N SER A 207 -28.41 29.39 -33.62
CA SER A 207 -27.13 29.08 -34.22
C SER A 207 -26.17 30.30 -34.12
N ASP A 208 -24.91 30.07 -34.32
CA ASP A 208 -23.92 31.15 -34.52
C ASP A 208 -24.10 31.79 -35.94
N SER A 209 -23.23 32.80 -36.24
CA SER A 209 -23.21 33.46 -37.55
C SER A 209 -22.84 32.55 -38.72
N ASN A 210 -22.24 31.40 -38.44
CA ASN A 210 -21.87 30.39 -39.42
C ASN A 210 -22.95 29.32 -39.63
N GLY A 211 -24.14 29.52 -39.06
CA GLY A 211 -25.26 28.57 -39.14
C GLY A 211 -25.05 27.31 -38.32
N ARG A 212 -24.12 27.37 -37.33
CA ARG A 212 -23.72 26.21 -36.52
C ARG A 212 -24.33 26.31 -35.13
N LEU A 213 -24.86 25.19 -34.65
CA LEU A 213 -25.12 24.97 -33.23
C LEU A 213 -24.22 23.84 -32.74
N SER A 214 -23.39 24.15 -31.74
CA SER A 214 -22.61 23.15 -31.04
C SER A 214 -23.22 22.92 -29.65
N LEU A 215 -23.46 21.68 -29.34
CA LEU A 215 -23.84 21.22 -28.02
C LEU A 215 -22.64 20.47 -27.44
N ASN A 216 -22.18 20.89 -26.27
CA ASN A 216 -21.10 20.26 -25.56
C ASN A 216 -21.62 19.66 -24.25
N PHE A 217 -21.34 18.41 -24.00
CA PHE A 217 -21.57 17.78 -22.70
C PHE A 217 -20.21 17.48 -22.07
N HIS A 218 -19.84 18.34 -21.12
CA HIS A 218 -18.63 18.18 -20.32
C HIS A 218 -18.93 17.26 -19.16
N VAL A 219 -18.43 16.04 -19.25
CA VAL A 219 -18.64 14.99 -18.25
C VAL A 219 -17.47 15.03 -17.26
N ASN A 220 -17.78 15.12 -15.98
CA ASN A 220 -16.79 15.13 -14.90
C ASN A 220 -16.92 13.95 -13.95
N GLU A 221 -18.01 13.18 -14.07
CA GLU A 221 -18.27 12.00 -13.24
C GLU A 221 -19.06 10.96 -14.02
N PHE A 222 -18.81 9.69 -13.78
CA PHE A 222 -19.68 8.61 -14.24
C PHE A 222 -20.05 7.65 -13.11
N ASN A 223 -21.26 7.11 -13.16
CA ASN A 223 -21.74 6.05 -12.30
C ASN A 223 -21.69 4.73 -13.06
N PHE A 224 -20.95 3.76 -12.55
CA PHE A 224 -20.66 2.51 -13.22
C PHE A 224 -21.94 1.70 -13.48
N ALA A 225 -22.75 1.49 -12.45
CA ALA A 225 -23.98 0.71 -12.59
C ALA A 225 -25.02 1.39 -13.50
N ALA A 226 -25.18 2.72 -13.41
CA ALA A 226 -26.13 3.47 -14.20
C ALA A 226 -25.71 3.59 -15.68
N SER A 227 -24.41 3.56 -15.97
CA SER A 227 -23.88 3.61 -17.33
C SER A 227 -23.98 2.26 -18.07
N GLY A 228 -24.15 1.16 -17.35
CA GLY A 228 -24.08 -0.18 -17.90
C GLY A 228 -22.65 -0.63 -18.25
N ALA A 229 -21.64 0.05 -17.68
CA ALA A 229 -20.25 -0.35 -17.82
C ALA A 229 -20.00 -1.74 -17.23
N VAL A 230 -19.05 -2.44 -17.78
CA VAL A 230 -18.66 -3.80 -17.36
C VAL A 230 -17.16 -3.79 -17.05
N LEU A 231 -16.78 -4.44 -15.95
CA LEU A 231 -15.40 -4.74 -15.60
C LEU A 231 -15.30 -6.24 -15.37
N GLU A 232 -14.69 -6.94 -16.32
CA GLU A 232 -14.50 -8.40 -16.27
C GLU A 232 -13.09 -8.74 -16.76
N ASP A 233 -12.39 -9.59 -16.02
CA ASP A 233 -11.04 -10.06 -16.36
C ASP A 233 -10.09 -8.90 -16.77
N HIS A 234 -10.07 -7.82 -15.96
CA HIS A 234 -9.27 -6.60 -16.20
C HIS A 234 -9.64 -5.79 -17.45
N ASN A 235 -10.80 -6.11 -18.05
CA ASN A 235 -11.31 -5.37 -19.19
C ASN A 235 -12.46 -4.47 -18.75
N PHE A 236 -12.27 -3.17 -18.96
CA PHE A 236 -13.32 -2.17 -18.81
C PHE A 236 -13.97 -1.97 -20.18
N SER A 237 -15.28 -2.08 -20.25
CA SER A 237 -16.07 -1.79 -21.44
C SER A 237 -17.31 -0.99 -21.11
N LEU A 238 -17.59 0.01 -21.93
CA LEU A 238 -18.74 0.90 -21.78
C LEU A 238 -19.32 1.25 -23.16
N VAL A 239 -20.57 0.91 -23.36
CA VAL A 239 -21.33 1.31 -24.56
C VAL A 239 -22.24 2.49 -24.22
N ALA A 240 -22.09 3.57 -24.93
CA ALA A 240 -22.81 4.82 -24.67
C ALA A 240 -23.54 5.32 -25.91
N THR A 241 -24.60 6.09 -25.69
CA THR A 241 -25.45 6.61 -26.76
C THR A 241 -25.62 8.12 -26.60
N LEU A 242 -25.38 8.85 -27.68
CA LEU A 242 -25.57 10.30 -27.76
C LEU A 242 -26.34 10.64 -29.05
N GLY A 243 -27.27 11.60 -28.99
CA GLY A 243 -27.91 12.00 -30.22
C GLY A 243 -29.06 12.99 -30.06
N ILE A 244 -29.58 13.38 -31.21
CA ILE A 244 -30.75 14.23 -31.36
C ILE A 244 -31.95 13.33 -31.67
N LEU A 245 -32.99 13.38 -30.85
CA LEU A 245 -34.23 12.63 -31.06
C LEU A 245 -35.20 13.41 -31.93
N SER A 246 -35.31 14.72 -31.72
CA SER A 246 -36.19 15.60 -32.48
C SER A 246 -35.84 17.07 -32.29
N GLY A 247 -36.35 17.92 -33.15
CA GLY A 247 -36.25 19.37 -33.07
C GLY A 247 -36.66 20.01 -34.37
N ASP A 248 -36.78 21.32 -34.37
CA ASP A 248 -37.17 22.12 -35.53
C ASP A 248 -36.13 23.25 -35.73
N PHE A 249 -35.75 23.46 -37.00
CA PHE A 249 -34.91 24.61 -37.39
C PHE A 249 -35.79 25.67 -38.06
N TYR A 250 -35.56 26.92 -37.68
CA TYR A 250 -36.21 28.13 -38.23
C TYR A 250 -35.13 29.06 -38.77
N ALA A 251 -35.10 29.31 -40.09
CA ALA A 251 -34.14 30.28 -40.67
C ALA A 251 -34.49 31.69 -40.22
N THR A 252 -33.46 32.50 -39.89
CA THR A 252 -33.67 33.91 -39.51
C THR A 252 -34.18 34.76 -40.69
N ASN A 253 -33.74 34.43 -41.90
CA ASN A 253 -34.10 35.13 -43.13
C ASN A 253 -34.71 34.15 -44.13
N THR A 254 -35.41 34.68 -45.16
CA THR A 254 -35.86 33.92 -46.29
C THR A 254 -34.65 33.24 -46.94
N MET A 255 -34.75 31.93 -47.16
CA MET A 255 -33.75 31.12 -47.82
C MET A 255 -34.12 30.88 -49.29
N ASP A 256 -33.41 31.55 -50.19
CA ASP A 256 -33.56 31.30 -51.62
C ASP A 256 -32.63 30.15 -52.06
N GLY A 257 -33.16 29.14 -52.67
CA GLY A 257 -32.38 27.98 -53.11
C GLY A 257 -32.39 26.83 -52.09
N LYS A 258 -31.69 25.76 -52.44
CA LYS A 258 -31.57 24.58 -51.59
C LYS A 258 -30.45 24.74 -50.57
N GLY A 259 -30.61 24.04 -49.48
CA GLY A 259 -29.58 23.91 -48.46
C GLY A 259 -29.55 22.52 -47.84
N LYS A 260 -28.70 22.34 -46.86
CA LYS A 260 -28.61 21.09 -46.13
C LYS A 260 -28.38 21.34 -44.63
N ILE A 261 -28.92 20.44 -43.83
CA ILE A 261 -28.61 20.32 -42.39
C ILE A 261 -27.69 19.12 -42.25
N THR A 262 -26.54 19.30 -41.69
CA THR A 262 -25.57 18.24 -41.38
C THR A 262 -25.45 18.10 -39.87
N THR A 263 -25.55 16.86 -39.37
CA THR A 263 -25.37 16.56 -37.93
C THR A 263 -24.15 15.66 -37.76
N GLU A 264 -23.27 16.03 -36.85
CA GLU A 264 -22.02 15.33 -36.55
C GLU A 264 -21.88 15.10 -35.05
N MET A 265 -21.26 13.99 -34.66
CA MET A 265 -20.91 13.68 -33.27
C MET A 265 -19.37 13.65 -33.13
N GLY A 266 -18.87 14.28 -32.10
CA GLY A 266 -17.49 14.19 -31.66
C GLY A 266 -17.42 13.65 -30.24
N VAL A 267 -16.49 12.76 -29.97
CA VAL A 267 -16.28 12.15 -28.68
C VAL A 267 -14.77 12.16 -28.39
N THR A 268 -14.37 12.67 -27.21
CA THR A 268 -12.97 12.62 -26.79
C THR A 268 -12.66 11.30 -26.06
N GLU A 269 -11.39 11.05 -25.79
CA GLU A 269 -10.99 9.93 -24.94
C GLU A 269 -11.61 10.05 -23.54
N LEU A 270 -11.85 8.91 -22.91
CA LEU A 270 -12.27 8.79 -21.54
C LEU A 270 -11.03 8.66 -20.66
N GLN A 271 -10.68 9.71 -19.94
CA GLN A 271 -9.63 9.68 -18.93
C GLN A 271 -10.28 9.59 -17.55
N VAL A 272 -9.96 8.52 -16.81
CA VAL A 272 -10.42 8.33 -15.43
C VAL A 272 -9.37 8.88 -14.49
N ASN A 273 -9.70 9.92 -13.73
CA ASN A 273 -8.79 10.61 -12.81
C ASN A 273 -8.80 9.98 -11.41
N SER A 274 -9.95 9.52 -10.95
CA SER A 274 -10.09 8.79 -9.69
C SER A 274 -11.29 7.85 -9.75
N ILE A 275 -11.29 6.85 -8.87
CA ILE A 275 -12.41 5.92 -8.72
C ILE A 275 -12.93 5.88 -7.28
N THR A 276 -14.22 5.61 -7.13
CA THR A 276 -14.81 5.10 -5.90
C THR A 276 -15.18 3.65 -6.16
N GLY A 277 -14.73 2.74 -5.29
CA GLY A 277 -14.89 1.32 -5.54
C GLY A 277 -14.21 0.47 -4.48
N THR A 278 -13.86 -0.75 -4.87
CA THR A 278 -13.14 -1.69 -4.00
C THR A 278 -11.79 -2.01 -4.60
N ILE A 279 -10.76 -1.91 -3.80
CA ILE A 279 -9.40 -2.29 -4.17
C ILE A 279 -8.89 -3.43 -3.27
N PHE A 280 -7.97 -4.22 -3.83
CA PHE A 280 -7.16 -5.20 -3.11
C PHE A 280 -5.81 -5.27 -3.81
N TYR A 281 -4.73 -4.98 -3.11
CA TYR A 281 -3.40 -4.89 -3.70
C TYR A 281 -2.39 -5.72 -2.91
N ASP A 282 -1.81 -6.72 -3.56
CA ASP A 282 -0.66 -7.43 -3.01
C ASP A 282 0.59 -6.57 -3.23
N VAL A 283 1.15 -6.08 -2.14
CA VAL A 283 2.42 -5.34 -2.20
C VAL A 283 3.51 -6.35 -2.52
N GLU A 284 4.27 -6.11 -3.57
CA GLU A 284 5.48 -6.89 -3.81
C GLU A 284 6.45 -6.74 -2.63
N ASP A 285 7.24 -7.76 -2.38
CA ASP A 285 8.04 -7.97 -1.16
C ASP A 285 8.61 -6.68 -0.55
N LEU A 286 8.38 -6.50 0.76
CA LEU A 286 9.12 -5.53 1.54
C LEU A 286 10.57 -6.01 1.63
N LYS A 287 11.48 -5.31 0.95
CA LYS A 287 12.89 -5.66 0.89
C LYS A 287 13.60 -5.15 2.13
N VAL A 288 14.19 -6.07 2.87
CA VAL A 288 15.09 -5.75 3.97
C VAL A 288 16.49 -5.55 3.38
N ASN A 289 17.12 -4.43 3.69
CA ASN A 289 18.42 -4.08 3.11
C ASN A 289 19.53 -5.05 3.55
N GLU A 290 19.51 -5.46 4.82
CA GLU A 290 20.50 -6.35 5.39
C GLU A 290 19.88 -7.23 6.48
N ASP A 291 20.33 -8.50 6.58
CA ASP A 291 19.99 -9.37 7.68
C ASP A 291 20.61 -8.84 9.00
N ILE A 292 20.05 -9.24 10.14
CA ILE A 292 20.63 -8.89 11.45
C ILE A 292 21.88 -9.75 11.66
N MET A 293 23.05 -9.19 11.38
CA MET A 293 24.31 -9.90 11.50
C MET A 293 24.70 -10.08 12.97
N LEU A 294 25.09 -11.31 13.37
CA LEU A 294 25.51 -11.68 14.71
C LEU A 294 26.97 -12.20 14.77
N ASN A 295 27.63 -12.33 13.63
CA ASN A 295 29.01 -12.80 13.52
C ASN A 295 30.07 -11.76 13.93
N ASP A 296 29.67 -10.49 14.09
CA ASP A 296 30.50 -9.38 14.56
C ASP A 296 30.45 -9.20 16.10
N LEU A 297 29.82 -10.14 16.80
CA LEU A 297 29.76 -10.12 18.26
C LEU A 297 31.06 -10.67 18.87
N PRO A 298 31.37 -10.28 20.13
CA PRO A 298 32.57 -10.73 20.82
C PRO A 298 32.73 -12.25 20.86
N ASP A 299 33.96 -12.75 20.76
CA ASP A 299 34.32 -14.17 20.77
C ASP A 299 33.67 -14.96 21.91
N VAL A 300 33.50 -14.32 23.10
CA VAL A 300 32.86 -14.95 24.27
C VAL A 300 31.39 -15.29 24.00
N LEU A 301 30.69 -14.52 23.17
CA LEU A 301 29.29 -14.76 22.79
C LEU A 301 29.16 -15.70 21.61
N THR A 302 30.14 -15.71 20.69
CA THR A 302 30.14 -16.55 19.49
C THR A 302 30.76 -17.93 19.72
N ASP A 303 31.42 -18.19 20.85
CA ASP A 303 31.99 -19.50 21.19
C ASP A 303 30.87 -20.57 21.26
N LYS A 304 31.06 -21.68 20.51
CA LYS A 304 30.09 -22.80 20.45
C LYS A 304 29.71 -23.41 21.81
N ARG A 305 30.50 -23.19 22.84
CA ARG A 305 30.25 -23.65 24.21
C ARG A 305 29.38 -22.67 25.01
N THR A 306 29.18 -21.45 24.50
CA THR A 306 28.35 -20.43 25.13
C THR A 306 26.90 -20.68 24.75
N GLN A 307 26.04 -20.81 25.76
CA GLN A 307 24.59 -20.89 25.58
C GLN A 307 23.98 -19.57 26.06
N ILE A 308 23.33 -18.86 25.15
CA ILE A 308 22.67 -17.60 25.45
C ILE A 308 21.16 -17.82 25.35
N SER A 309 20.43 -17.29 26.31
CA SER A 309 18.97 -17.25 26.30
C SER A 309 18.53 -15.80 26.40
N LEU A 310 17.75 -15.35 25.45
CA LEU A 310 17.19 -14.01 25.47
C LEU A 310 16.01 -13.95 26.45
N ARG A 311 16.07 -13.00 27.35
CA ARG A 311 15.00 -12.75 28.31
C ARG A 311 14.07 -11.66 27.77
N ASN A 312 12.95 -12.09 27.17
CA ASN A 312 11.94 -11.20 26.62
C ASN A 312 12.51 -10.17 25.63
N PRO A 313 13.18 -10.65 24.55
CA PRO A 313 13.71 -9.75 23.52
C PRO A 313 12.58 -8.94 22.90
N GLN A 314 12.91 -7.73 22.46
CA GLN A 314 11.97 -6.81 21.81
C GLN A 314 12.51 -6.43 20.45
N LEU A 315 11.65 -6.46 19.44
CA LEU A 315 11.95 -5.92 18.12
C LEU A 315 10.99 -4.77 17.84
N TYR A 316 11.53 -3.58 17.75
CA TYR A 316 10.77 -2.39 17.39
C TYR A 316 10.79 -2.22 15.89
N LEU A 317 9.60 -2.01 15.30
CA LEU A 317 9.41 -1.67 13.89
C LEU A 317 8.80 -0.28 13.82
N SER A 318 9.43 0.64 13.12
CA SER A 318 8.93 2.00 12.93
C SER A 318 8.59 2.16 11.45
N ILE A 319 7.30 2.21 11.10
CA ILE A 319 6.81 2.09 9.73
C ILE A 319 6.08 3.35 9.29
N ILE A 320 6.43 3.85 8.11
CA ILE A 320 5.71 4.91 7.40
C ILE A 320 4.96 4.26 6.23
N ASN A 321 3.64 4.44 6.22
CA ASN A 321 2.81 4.04 5.09
C ASN A 321 2.25 5.30 4.40
N PRO A 322 2.85 5.74 3.27
CA PRO A 322 2.44 6.97 2.57
C PRO A 322 1.03 6.89 1.98
N LEU A 323 0.47 5.69 1.88
CA LEU A 323 -0.91 5.49 1.42
C LEU A 323 -1.96 6.03 2.42
N GLY A 324 -1.52 6.48 3.59
CA GLY A 324 -2.37 7.11 4.59
C GLY A 324 -3.08 8.37 4.12
N SER A 325 -2.46 9.12 3.21
CA SER A 325 -3.06 10.31 2.59
C SER A 325 -4.36 10.01 1.83
N ILE A 326 -4.52 8.77 1.36
CA ILE A 326 -5.72 8.27 0.67
C ILE A 326 -6.48 7.22 1.49
N GLY A 327 -6.15 7.08 2.77
CA GLY A 327 -6.88 6.22 3.72
C GLY A 327 -6.61 4.73 3.56
N LEU A 328 -5.54 4.32 2.87
CA LEU A 328 -5.20 2.92 2.69
C LEU A 328 -4.39 2.38 3.86
N THR A 329 -4.78 1.21 4.34
CA THR A 329 -4.06 0.42 5.33
C THR A 329 -3.45 -0.81 4.67
N ALA A 330 -2.30 -1.24 5.19
CA ALA A 330 -1.65 -2.47 4.75
C ALA A 330 -1.57 -3.47 5.89
N SER A 331 -1.40 -4.75 5.57
CA SER A 331 -1.08 -5.78 6.55
C SER A 331 0.07 -6.64 6.06
N SER A 332 0.88 -7.16 7.00
CA SER A 332 1.99 -8.06 6.68
C SER A 332 2.19 -9.10 7.77
N GLY A 333 2.62 -10.29 7.40
CA GLY A 333 3.33 -11.16 8.32
C GLY A 333 4.75 -10.61 8.56
N PHE A 334 5.38 -11.06 9.61
CA PHE A 334 6.76 -10.75 9.92
C PHE A 334 7.40 -11.97 10.56
N ASP A 335 8.54 -12.40 10.02
CA ASP A 335 9.24 -13.59 10.42
C ASP A 335 10.74 -13.31 10.60
N LEU A 336 11.36 -13.97 11.59
CA LEU A 336 12.81 -14.03 11.74
C LEU A 336 13.25 -15.47 11.63
N LYS A 337 14.31 -15.75 10.84
CA LYS A 337 14.87 -17.08 10.64
C LYS A 337 16.34 -17.09 11.01
N GLN A 338 16.77 -18.13 11.73
CA GLN A 338 18.19 -18.34 12.00
C GLN A 338 18.95 -18.70 10.72
N VAL A 339 20.09 -18.04 10.50
CA VAL A 339 21.05 -18.43 9.48
C VAL A 339 22.29 -19.01 10.17
N ARG A 340 22.61 -20.27 9.87
CA ARG A 340 23.79 -20.98 10.42
C ARG A 340 24.75 -21.39 9.29
N PRO A 341 26.04 -21.64 9.62
CA PRO A 341 27.06 -22.00 8.61
C PRO A 341 26.69 -23.16 7.68
N ALA A 342 25.82 -24.06 8.14
CA ALA A 342 25.33 -25.19 7.34
C ALA A 342 24.16 -24.82 6.41
N GLY A 343 23.68 -23.59 6.44
CA GLY A 343 22.52 -23.13 5.66
C GLY A 343 21.17 -23.69 6.16
N GLU A 344 21.15 -24.32 7.32
CA GLU A 344 19.91 -24.84 7.90
C GLU A 344 19.19 -23.74 8.70
N GLU A 345 18.00 -23.37 8.27
CA GLU A 345 17.05 -22.54 9.02
C GLU A 345 16.37 -23.42 10.08
N ILE A 346 16.90 -23.41 11.32
CA ILE A 346 16.46 -24.36 12.36
C ILE A 346 15.32 -23.81 13.23
N VAL A 347 15.28 -22.50 13.42
CA VAL A 347 14.28 -21.84 14.29
C VAL A 347 13.72 -20.62 13.58
N GLU A 348 12.42 -20.51 13.61
CA GLU A 348 11.67 -19.40 13.07
C GLU A 348 10.87 -18.75 14.20
N ALA A 349 10.94 -17.42 14.29
CA ALA A 349 10.04 -16.61 15.08
C ALA A 349 9.06 -15.90 14.13
N TYR A 350 7.80 -15.88 14.46
CA TYR A 350 6.76 -15.37 13.58
C TYR A 350 5.63 -14.69 14.35
N LEU A 351 4.91 -13.80 13.66
CA LEU A 351 3.70 -13.19 14.19
C LEU A 351 2.54 -14.19 14.21
N ALA A 352 1.87 -14.29 15.35
CA ALA A 352 0.64 -15.06 15.47
C ALA A 352 -0.51 -14.44 14.66
N ASN A 353 -0.53 -13.12 14.55
CA ASN A 353 -1.47 -12.33 13.77
C ASN A 353 -0.71 -11.38 12.85
N ARG A 354 -1.29 -11.04 11.72
CA ARG A 354 -0.66 -10.08 10.79
C ARG A 354 -0.48 -8.71 11.45
N LEU A 355 0.64 -8.07 11.17
CA LEU A 355 0.89 -6.69 11.51
C LEU A 355 -0.07 -5.81 10.72
N HIS A 356 -0.81 -4.95 11.41
CA HIS A 356 -1.69 -3.97 10.78
C HIS A 356 -0.93 -2.65 10.63
N ILE A 357 -0.63 -2.28 9.39
CA ILE A 357 0.13 -1.08 9.07
C ILE A 357 -0.87 0.01 8.72
N ALA A 358 -1.15 0.89 9.68
CA ALA A 358 -2.06 1.99 9.45
C ALA A 358 -1.55 2.93 8.36
N GLY A 359 -2.48 3.53 7.66
CA GLY A 359 -2.17 4.54 6.67
C GLY A 359 -1.86 5.88 7.33
N VAL A 360 -0.61 6.12 7.70
CA VAL A 360 -0.14 7.35 8.34
C VAL A 360 1.12 7.91 7.67
N GLU A 361 1.21 9.22 7.59
CA GLU A 361 2.39 9.93 7.05
C GLU A 361 3.54 10.01 8.07
N THR A 362 3.24 9.80 9.36
CA THR A 362 4.23 9.79 10.44
C THR A 362 4.54 8.36 10.85
N PRO A 363 5.80 8.06 11.29
CA PRO A 363 6.16 6.72 11.69
C PRO A 363 5.24 6.18 12.79
N GLN A 364 4.67 5.01 12.56
CA GLN A 364 3.97 4.24 13.58
C GLN A 364 4.90 3.14 14.07
N THR A 365 5.01 2.99 15.38
CA THR A 365 5.93 2.03 15.98
C THR A 365 5.19 0.84 16.56
N TYR A 366 5.72 -0.33 16.31
CA TYR A 366 5.25 -1.63 16.81
C TYR A 366 6.37 -2.27 17.63
N CYS A 367 6.01 -2.98 18.68
CA CYS A 367 6.95 -3.77 19.48
C CYS A 367 6.54 -5.22 19.43
N LEU A 368 7.39 -6.05 18.83
CA LEU A 368 7.24 -7.49 18.72
C LEU A 368 8.00 -8.16 19.86
N LEU A 369 7.33 -8.99 20.67
CA LEU A 369 7.94 -9.63 21.84
C LEU A 369 7.20 -10.95 22.19
N PRO A 370 7.91 -11.93 22.84
CA PRO A 370 7.31 -13.24 23.12
C PRO A 370 6.13 -13.19 24.10
N HIS A 371 6.18 -12.26 25.05
CA HIS A 371 5.21 -12.17 26.15
C HIS A 371 4.81 -10.71 26.41
N PRO A 372 3.86 -10.15 25.64
CA PRO A 372 3.40 -8.77 25.81
C PRO A 372 2.88 -8.44 27.20
N ASP A 373 2.23 -9.41 27.86
CA ASP A 373 1.68 -9.31 29.21
C ASP A 373 2.75 -9.20 30.32
N GLN A 374 4.00 -9.59 30.03
CA GLN A 374 5.12 -9.54 30.96
C GLN A 374 5.96 -8.25 30.82
N LEU A 375 5.67 -7.43 29.83
CA LEU A 375 6.38 -6.19 29.60
C LEU A 375 6.03 -5.17 30.70
N LYS A 376 7.02 -4.74 31.48
CA LYS A 376 6.83 -3.76 32.56
C LYS A 376 6.77 -2.33 32.05
N ALA A 377 7.58 -2.01 31.04
CA ALA A 377 7.63 -0.71 30.39
C ALA A 377 8.23 -0.85 28.99
N LEU A 378 7.76 -0.03 28.06
CA LEU A 378 8.35 0.12 26.73
C LEU A 378 9.73 0.80 26.84
N ASN A 379 10.56 0.60 25.82
CA ASN A 379 11.78 1.39 25.66
C ASN A 379 11.40 2.88 25.60
N PRO A 380 12.08 3.77 26.36
CA PRO A 380 11.80 5.20 26.36
C PRO A 380 11.85 5.87 24.97
N ASN A 381 12.62 5.30 24.04
CA ASN A 381 12.69 5.78 22.66
C ASN A 381 11.41 5.48 21.87
N TYR A 382 10.60 4.50 22.31
CA TYR A 382 9.39 4.05 21.64
C TYR A 382 8.18 3.99 22.60
N PRO A 383 7.80 5.10 23.24
CA PRO A 383 6.85 5.10 24.36
C PRO A 383 5.41 4.73 23.96
N ASN A 384 5.10 4.83 22.69
CA ASN A 384 3.76 4.59 22.14
C ASN A 384 3.69 3.36 21.20
N ALA A 385 4.68 2.46 21.27
CA ALA A 385 4.70 1.28 20.42
C ALA A 385 3.52 0.36 20.71
N GLU A 386 2.85 -0.10 19.66
CA GLU A 386 1.79 -1.10 19.72
C GLU A 386 2.39 -2.49 19.90
N LEU A 387 1.85 -3.28 20.85
CA LEU A 387 2.43 -4.57 21.24
C LEU A 387 1.84 -5.71 20.38
N TYR A 388 2.73 -6.55 19.85
CA TYR A 388 2.39 -7.78 19.13
C TYR A 388 3.10 -8.98 19.73
N GLU A 389 2.38 -10.09 19.86
CA GLU A 389 2.97 -11.36 20.27
C GLU A 389 3.79 -11.95 19.11
N PHE A 390 5.08 -12.21 19.41
CA PHE A 390 6.04 -12.76 18.48
C PHE A 390 6.49 -14.13 18.94
N THR A 391 5.87 -15.14 18.40
CA THR A 391 6.04 -16.53 18.81
C THR A 391 7.45 -17.03 18.57
N ASN A 392 8.01 -17.79 19.51
CA ASN A 392 9.37 -18.36 19.49
C ASN A 392 10.51 -17.33 19.55
N PHE A 393 10.26 -16.04 19.68
CA PHE A 393 11.31 -15.03 19.62
C PHE A 393 12.36 -15.19 20.73
N GLY A 394 11.98 -15.63 21.93
CA GLY A 394 12.92 -15.92 23.02
C GLY A 394 13.95 -17.02 22.70
N ASN A 395 13.62 -17.90 21.74
CA ASN A 395 14.47 -19.02 21.33
C ASN A 395 15.20 -18.77 20.00
N ILE A 396 15.06 -17.60 19.41
CA ILE A 396 15.56 -17.33 18.04
C ILE A 396 17.08 -17.49 17.89
N ILE A 397 17.82 -17.36 18.98
CA ILE A 397 19.29 -17.55 18.97
C ILE A 397 19.74 -18.85 19.66
N TYR A 398 18.78 -19.68 20.12
CA TYR A 398 19.10 -20.90 20.83
C TYR A 398 19.74 -21.93 19.93
N GLY A 399 20.81 -22.61 20.40
CA GLY A 399 21.50 -23.68 19.70
C GLY A 399 22.98 -23.77 20.10
N ASP A 400 23.77 -24.50 19.31
CA ASP A 400 25.22 -24.63 19.50
C ASP A 400 25.96 -23.37 19.02
N GLY A 401 26.15 -22.43 19.90
CA GLY A 401 26.64 -21.07 19.62
C GLY A 401 25.57 -20.16 19.01
N LEU A 402 25.93 -18.91 18.76
CA LEU A 402 25.03 -17.96 18.07
C LEU A 402 24.89 -18.31 16.59
N PRO A 403 23.73 -18.03 15.96
CA PRO A 403 23.62 -18.02 14.50
C PRO A 403 24.51 -16.92 13.90
N GLU A 404 24.86 -17.05 12.62
CA GLU A 404 25.62 -16.02 11.89
C GLU A 404 24.80 -14.76 11.69
N ALA A 405 23.49 -14.94 11.42
CA ALA A 405 22.56 -13.87 11.20
C ALA A 405 21.13 -14.29 11.58
N LEU A 406 20.25 -13.30 11.71
CA LEU A 406 18.81 -13.48 11.69
C LEU A 406 18.28 -12.84 10.40
N LYS A 407 17.75 -13.67 9.51
CA LYS A 407 17.09 -13.23 8.29
C LYS A 407 15.74 -12.61 8.64
N VAL A 408 15.53 -11.40 8.22
CA VAL A 408 14.27 -10.66 8.39
C VAL A 408 13.41 -10.87 7.15
N ASP A 409 12.15 -11.25 7.32
CA ASP A 409 11.22 -11.49 6.23
C ASP A 409 9.83 -10.90 6.53
N PHE A 410 9.32 -10.07 5.62
CA PHE A 410 7.96 -9.59 5.65
C PHE A 410 7.12 -10.51 4.75
N SER A 411 6.37 -11.42 5.34
CA SER A 411 5.61 -12.41 4.60
C SER A 411 4.28 -11.84 4.11
N LYS A 412 4.09 -11.89 2.78
CA LYS A 412 2.86 -11.51 2.09
C LYS A 412 2.32 -10.14 2.53
N PRO A 413 3.09 -9.05 2.35
CA PRO A 413 2.54 -7.73 2.56
C PRO A 413 1.40 -7.49 1.56
N MET A 414 0.31 -6.87 2.01
CA MET A 414 -0.84 -6.57 1.16
C MET A 414 -1.56 -5.33 1.65
N ILE A 415 -2.21 -4.65 0.72
CA ILE A 415 -3.23 -3.65 1.07
C ILE A 415 -4.52 -4.42 1.28
N ASP A 416 -5.11 -4.31 2.47
CA ASP A 416 -6.33 -5.02 2.80
C ASP A 416 -7.45 -4.64 1.83
N GLN A 417 -8.28 -5.62 1.45
CA GLN A 417 -9.44 -5.35 0.62
C GLN A 417 -10.34 -4.33 1.30
N GLN A 418 -10.52 -3.17 0.67
CA GLN A 418 -11.30 -2.09 1.24
C GLN A 418 -12.01 -1.27 0.17
N ARG A 419 -13.11 -0.65 0.58
CA ARG A 419 -13.80 0.36 -0.22
C ARG A 419 -13.04 1.68 -0.14
N VAL A 420 -12.71 2.23 -1.29
CA VAL A 420 -12.04 3.53 -1.43
C VAL A 420 -12.99 4.56 -2.02
N VAL A 421 -12.74 5.82 -1.71
CA VAL A 421 -13.48 6.97 -2.25
C VAL A 421 -12.47 7.93 -2.86
N ASP A 422 -12.74 8.39 -4.08
CA ASP A 422 -11.85 9.30 -4.82
C ASP A 422 -10.40 8.80 -4.91
N PHE A 423 -10.21 7.50 -5.02
CA PHE A 423 -8.90 6.88 -5.16
C PHE A 423 -8.24 7.33 -6.47
N PRO A 424 -7.10 8.02 -6.41
CA PRO A 424 -6.50 8.63 -7.59
C PRO A 424 -5.89 7.56 -8.51
N LEU A 425 -6.00 7.78 -9.82
CA LEU A 425 -5.34 6.98 -10.84
C LEU A 425 -4.23 7.80 -11.53
N GLY A 426 -3.28 7.12 -12.16
CA GLY A 426 -2.16 7.76 -12.85
C GLY A 426 -1.18 8.48 -11.91
N VAL A 427 -1.01 7.98 -10.69
CA VAL A 427 -0.17 8.60 -9.65
C VAL A 427 0.83 7.62 -9.06
N ASP A 428 1.98 8.14 -8.63
CA ASP A 428 2.95 7.43 -7.78
C ASP A 428 2.53 7.60 -6.31
N LEU A 429 2.16 6.51 -5.65
CA LEU A 429 1.77 6.50 -4.25
C LEU A 429 2.98 6.43 -3.29
N GLY A 430 4.20 6.23 -3.84
CA GLY A 430 5.41 6.11 -3.05
C GLY A 430 5.69 4.68 -2.56
N GLN A 431 6.41 4.57 -1.43
CA GLN A 431 6.89 3.30 -0.87
C GLN A 431 6.51 3.20 0.61
N ILE A 432 6.11 2.00 1.05
CA ILE A 432 6.13 1.67 2.48
C ILE A 432 7.59 1.52 2.88
N ARG A 433 8.00 2.17 3.94
CA ARG A 433 9.38 2.15 4.44
C ARG A 433 9.42 2.22 5.95
N GLY A 434 10.51 1.77 6.52
CA GLY A 434 10.73 1.87 7.96
C GLY A 434 12.07 1.36 8.40
N ASP A 435 12.24 1.38 9.70
CA ASP A 435 13.43 0.94 10.41
C ASP A 435 13.03 -0.15 11.41
N TYR A 436 13.97 -1.02 11.73
CA TYR A 436 13.83 -1.94 12.84
C TYR A 436 14.97 -1.75 13.85
N THR A 437 14.67 -1.96 15.12
CA THR A 437 15.65 -2.01 16.20
C THR A 437 15.41 -3.26 17.02
N LEU A 438 16.35 -4.19 16.99
CA LEU A 438 16.41 -5.34 17.91
C LEU A 438 16.97 -4.88 19.24
N PHE A 439 16.25 -5.17 20.30
CA PHE A 439 16.63 -4.90 21.68
C PHE A 439 16.57 -6.20 22.47
N ALA A 440 17.72 -6.83 22.71
CA ALA A 440 17.79 -8.15 23.31
C ALA A 440 18.66 -8.12 24.59
N PRO A 441 18.03 -8.13 25.80
CA PRO A 441 18.76 -8.32 27.06
C PRO A 441 19.44 -9.69 27.10
N LEU A 442 20.74 -9.70 27.39
CA LEU A 442 21.64 -10.87 27.43
C LEU A 442 21.72 -11.46 28.85
#